data_81e18040e59cbd6ece3e3f7ec11d77f5
#
_entry.id   81e18040e59cbd6ece3e3f7ec11d77f5
#
_cell.length_a   1.000
_cell.length_b   1.000
_cell.length_c   1.000
_cell.angle_alpha   90.00
_cell.angle_beta   90.00
_cell.angle_gamma   90.00
#
_symmetry.space_group_name_H-M   'P 1'
#
loop_
_entity.id
_entity.type
_entity.pdbx_description
1 polymer ?
#
loop_
_entity_poly.entity_id
_entity_poly.type
_entity_poly.pdbx_seq_one_letter_code
_entity_poly.pdbx_strand_id
1 'polypeptide(L)'
;MHQNEEKFAARTDLAIEARELAREKSREEKEPDGVEVENLEEEDYVLTRVRIRNEAGSRIMGKPVGSYITLESQSLKENDIFSHEAITKALARELRELAGLEEGDTVLIAGLGNWNITPDALGPKVVSKVLVTRHLGESLPEEILRTVRPVAAVSPGVMGITGIETGEIIKGIVEKMRPKLLIAVDALAARKTGRINAAIQLSDTGLAPGAGVGNKRKLLSKETLGIPVIAIGVPTVVDAATLVNDTMDRMLEEMSRHTEKNTPFYEMLRSMEGEEKYELITELLDPYAENMFVTPKEVDAVIDRLSGVIANAVNLALHPGITMEDLQQFLA
;
A
#
# COMPACT_ATOMS: atom_id res chain seq x y z
N MET A 1 -17.07 8.05 -25.94
CA MET A 1 -15.64 7.85 -26.08
C MET A 1 -14.89 7.92 -24.75
N HIS A 2 -15.15 8.85 -23.84
CA HIS A 2 -14.44 8.95 -22.54
C HIS A 2 -14.66 7.81 -21.53
N GLN A 3 -15.68 6.98 -21.64
CA GLN A 3 -15.92 5.85 -20.72
C GLN A 3 -15.07 4.61 -21.05
N ASN A 4 -14.48 4.52 -22.24
CA ASN A 4 -13.60 3.39 -22.59
C ASN A 4 -12.12 3.62 -22.20
N GLU A 5 -11.66 4.88 -22.14
CA GLU A 5 -10.27 5.19 -21.78
C GLU A 5 -9.95 4.86 -20.29
N GLU A 6 -10.94 4.93 -19.38
CA GLU A 6 -10.75 4.50 -17.98
C GLU A 6 -10.65 2.98 -17.79
N LYS A 7 -11.11 2.17 -18.75
CA LYS A 7 -11.09 0.70 -18.62
C LYS A 7 -9.70 0.10 -18.81
N PHE A 8 -8.81 0.76 -19.55
CA PHE A 8 -7.52 0.21 -19.99
C PHE A 8 -6.31 0.86 -19.30
N ALA A 9 -6.50 1.82 -18.39
CA ALA A 9 -5.41 2.38 -17.62
C ALA A 9 -4.81 1.29 -16.70
N ALA A 10 -3.51 1.08 -16.79
CA ALA A 10 -2.79 0.15 -15.92
C ALA A 10 -3.08 0.47 -14.44
N ARG A 11 -3.75 -0.46 -13.76
CA ARG A 11 -4.22 -0.27 -12.39
C ARG A 11 -3.05 -0.40 -11.42
N THR A 12 -2.82 0.62 -10.62
CA THR A 12 -1.86 0.57 -9.51
C THR A 12 -2.33 1.42 -8.34
N ASP A 13 -2.16 0.88 -7.14
CA ASP A 13 -2.40 1.61 -5.89
C ASP A 13 -1.12 2.32 -5.40
N LEU A 14 0.06 1.93 -5.91
CA LEU A 14 1.34 2.49 -5.49
C LEU A 14 1.68 3.81 -6.19
N ALA A 15 2.04 4.83 -5.41
CA ALA A 15 2.44 6.14 -5.94
C ALA A 15 3.77 6.08 -6.71
N ILE A 16 4.68 5.19 -6.31
CA ILE A 16 5.93 4.97 -7.03
C ILE A 16 5.69 4.44 -8.45
N GLU A 17 4.71 3.56 -8.63
CA GLU A 17 4.34 3.05 -9.95
C GLU A 17 3.59 4.10 -10.79
N ALA A 18 2.73 4.90 -10.15
CA ALA A 18 2.08 6.04 -10.82
C ALA A 18 3.11 7.05 -11.34
N ARG A 19 4.17 7.32 -10.56
CA ARG A 19 5.30 8.15 -10.98
C ARG A 19 6.05 7.53 -12.16
N GLU A 20 6.35 6.25 -12.11
CA GLU A 20 7.03 5.53 -13.21
C GLU A 20 6.22 5.65 -14.50
N LEU A 21 4.91 5.41 -14.44
CA LEU A 21 3.99 5.59 -15.57
C LEU A 21 3.98 7.02 -16.11
N ALA A 22 3.95 8.03 -15.22
CA ALA A 22 3.96 9.43 -15.64
C ALA A 22 5.25 9.79 -16.38
N ARG A 23 6.40 9.28 -15.95
CA ARG A 23 7.70 9.46 -16.62
C ARG A 23 7.78 8.72 -17.96
N GLU A 24 7.29 7.49 -18.03
CA GLU A 24 7.20 6.72 -19.27
C GLU A 24 6.38 7.48 -20.33
N LYS A 25 5.23 8.06 -19.94
CA LYS A 25 4.36 8.84 -20.85
C LYS A 25 4.98 10.16 -21.31
N SER A 26 5.69 10.88 -20.42
CA SER A 26 6.31 12.16 -20.77
C SER A 26 7.57 12.00 -21.62
N ARG A 27 8.19 10.82 -21.65
CA ARG A 27 9.53 10.57 -22.23
C ARG A 27 10.61 11.50 -21.69
N GLU A 28 10.39 12.12 -20.54
CA GLU A 28 11.32 13.04 -19.92
C GLU A 28 11.98 12.37 -18.69
N GLU A 29 13.27 12.62 -18.49
CA GLU A 29 13.98 12.17 -17.28
C GLU A 29 13.64 13.01 -16.05
N LYS A 30 12.98 14.14 -16.24
CA LYS A 30 12.61 15.06 -15.14
C LYS A 30 11.38 14.57 -14.40
N GLU A 31 11.31 14.88 -13.10
CA GLU A 31 10.10 14.64 -12.33
C GLU A 31 8.95 15.50 -12.87
N PRO A 32 7.70 14.98 -12.80
CA PRO A 32 6.52 15.74 -13.21
C PRO A 32 6.38 17.04 -12.40
N ASP A 33 5.83 18.08 -13.02
CA ASP A 33 5.58 19.35 -12.35
C ASP A 33 4.69 19.16 -11.11
N GLY A 34 5.11 19.73 -10.00
CA GLY A 34 4.43 19.61 -8.70
C GLY A 34 4.65 18.27 -7.99
N VAL A 35 5.62 17.47 -8.44
CA VAL A 35 6.02 16.21 -7.78
C VAL A 35 7.47 16.31 -7.31
N GLU A 36 7.69 16.06 -6.03
CA GLU A 36 9.02 15.97 -5.43
C GLU A 36 9.30 14.54 -5.03
N VAL A 37 10.53 14.07 -5.27
CA VAL A 37 10.93 12.70 -4.95
C VAL A 37 12.27 12.72 -4.21
N GLU A 38 12.32 11.96 -3.13
CA GLU A 38 13.51 11.71 -2.34
C GLU A 38 13.70 10.19 -2.21
N ASN A 39 14.90 9.71 -2.50
CA ASN A 39 15.26 8.29 -2.35
C ASN A 39 16.34 8.16 -1.27
N LEU A 40 16.17 7.16 -0.42
CA LEU A 40 17.15 6.73 0.57
C LEU A 40 17.40 5.24 0.36
N GLU A 41 18.64 4.89 0.08
CA GLU A 41 19.08 3.49 -0.06
C GLU A 41 19.79 3.06 1.23
N GLU A 42 19.29 2.01 1.84
CA GLU A 42 19.86 1.37 3.01
C GLU A 42 20.20 -0.09 2.67
N GLU A 43 20.93 -0.78 3.53
CA GLU A 43 21.36 -2.16 3.28
C GLU A 43 20.17 -3.12 3.08
N ASP A 44 19.11 -2.94 3.88
CA ASP A 44 17.96 -3.85 3.91
C ASP A 44 16.78 -3.37 3.06
N TYR A 45 16.73 -2.09 2.69
CA TYR A 45 15.56 -1.51 2.00
C TYR A 45 15.90 -0.26 1.21
N VAL A 46 15.05 0.04 0.23
CA VAL A 46 15.00 1.34 -0.45
C VAL A 46 13.74 2.08 0.01
N LEU A 47 13.89 3.31 0.49
CA LEU A 47 12.79 4.18 0.88
C LEU A 47 12.64 5.30 -0.14
N THR A 48 11.47 5.40 -0.76
CA THR A 48 11.13 6.47 -1.70
C THR A 48 10.01 7.32 -1.12
N ARG A 49 10.26 8.63 -0.93
CA ARG A 49 9.23 9.61 -0.57
C ARG A 49 8.81 10.37 -1.81
N VAL A 50 7.54 10.27 -2.17
CA VAL A 50 6.90 11.03 -3.26
C VAL A 50 5.95 12.03 -2.63
N ARG A 51 6.16 13.32 -2.89
CA ARG A 51 5.28 14.41 -2.43
C ARG A 51 4.62 15.07 -3.62
N ILE A 52 3.30 14.96 -3.69
CA ILE A 52 2.48 15.67 -4.68
C ILE A 52 2.06 16.99 -4.06
N ARG A 53 2.53 18.11 -4.63
CA ARG A 53 2.43 19.44 -4.03
C ARG A 53 1.22 20.25 -4.49
N ASN A 54 0.69 19.92 -5.67
CA ASN A 54 -0.37 20.73 -6.30
C ASN A 54 -1.27 19.88 -7.21
N GLU A 55 -2.34 20.50 -7.70
CA GLU A 55 -3.31 19.89 -8.59
C GLU A 55 -2.73 19.48 -9.97
N ALA A 56 -1.66 20.10 -10.43
CA ALA A 56 -1.00 19.71 -11.68
C ALA A 56 -0.31 18.35 -11.48
N GLY A 57 0.48 18.20 -10.41
CA GLY A 57 1.08 16.93 -10.03
C GLY A 57 0.04 15.85 -9.76
N SER A 58 -1.07 16.20 -9.08
CA SER A 58 -2.18 15.29 -8.81
C SER A 58 -2.80 14.72 -10.09
N ARG A 59 -3.04 15.57 -11.11
CA ARG A 59 -3.58 15.13 -12.40
C ARG A 59 -2.62 14.23 -13.18
N ILE A 60 -1.32 14.56 -13.17
CA ILE A 60 -0.30 13.78 -13.87
C ILE A 60 -0.13 12.42 -13.21
N MET A 61 -0.10 12.39 -11.88
CA MET A 61 0.10 11.19 -11.08
C MET A 61 -1.17 10.34 -10.95
N GLY A 62 -2.37 10.90 -11.21
CA GLY A 62 -3.64 10.25 -10.89
C GLY A 62 -3.82 9.93 -9.41
N LYS A 63 -3.15 10.67 -8.52
CA LYS A 63 -3.15 10.50 -7.06
C LYS A 63 -3.44 11.83 -6.37
N PRO A 64 -4.12 11.85 -5.21
CA PRO A 64 -4.35 13.07 -4.45
C PRO A 64 -3.07 13.82 -4.06
N VAL A 65 -3.18 15.12 -3.84
CA VAL A 65 -2.12 15.95 -3.24
C VAL A 65 -1.83 15.42 -1.84
N GLY A 66 -0.54 15.20 -1.52
CA GLY A 66 -0.11 14.65 -0.24
C GLY A 66 1.23 13.91 -0.33
N SER A 67 1.53 13.17 0.72
CA SER A 67 2.78 12.43 0.89
C SER A 67 2.55 10.92 0.74
N TYR A 68 3.44 10.29 -0.01
CA TYR A 68 3.47 8.84 -0.23
C TYR A 68 4.88 8.36 0.05
N ILE A 69 5.03 7.44 0.97
CA ILE A 69 6.31 6.86 1.38
C ILE A 69 6.26 5.38 1.05
N THR A 70 7.11 4.92 0.15
CA THR A 70 7.20 3.51 -0.23
C THR A 70 8.53 2.95 0.24
N LEU A 71 8.48 1.88 1.02
CA LEU A 71 9.62 1.08 1.42
C LEU A 71 9.60 -0.20 0.61
N GLU A 72 10.66 -0.46 -0.15
CA GLU A 72 10.84 -1.65 -0.98
C GLU A 72 11.96 -2.52 -0.44
N SER A 73 11.70 -3.83 -0.26
CA SER A 73 12.72 -4.82 0.12
C SER A 73 12.27 -6.22 -0.30
N GLN A 74 13.19 -6.99 -0.90
CA GLN A 74 12.92 -8.39 -1.21
C GLN A 74 12.92 -9.27 0.04
N SER A 75 13.62 -8.86 1.11
CA SER A 75 13.63 -9.55 2.40
C SER A 75 12.25 -9.67 3.05
N LEU A 76 11.30 -8.78 2.69
CA LEU A 76 9.89 -8.88 3.14
C LEU A 76 9.22 -10.21 2.74
N LYS A 77 9.66 -10.82 1.65
CA LYS A 77 9.16 -12.14 1.20
C LYS A 77 9.81 -13.30 1.94
N GLU A 78 10.98 -13.05 2.51
CA GLU A 78 11.81 -14.05 3.17
C GLU A 78 11.59 -14.04 4.68
N ASN A 79 12.11 -15.04 5.37
CA ASN A 79 12.06 -15.10 6.83
C ASN A 79 13.37 -14.54 7.42
N ASP A 80 13.69 -13.29 7.10
CA ASP A 80 14.87 -12.58 7.57
C ASP A 80 14.51 -11.64 8.73
N ILE A 81 14.76 -12.09 9.95
CA ILE A 81 14.41 -11.38 11.18
C ILE A 81 15.17 -10.06 11.30
N PHE A 82 16.44 -10.01 10.88
CA PHE A 82 17.27 -8.80 11.01
C PHE A 82 16.79 -7.70 10.07
N SER A 83 16.59 -8.02 8.79
CA SER A 83 16.03 -7.06 7.83
C SER A 83 14.62 -6.63 8.23
N HIS A 84 13.78 -7.53 8.75
CA HIS A 84 12.44 -7.18 9.24
C HIS A 84 12.48 -6.21 10.42
N GLU A 85 13.46 -6.32 11.32
CA GLU A 85 13.62 -5.37 12.42
C GLU A 85 14.04 -3.99 11.90
N ALA A 86 14.98 -3.90 10.96
CA ALA A 86 15.40 -2.65 10.33
C ALA A 86 14.23 -1.97 9.61
N ILE A 87 13.47 -2.74 8.81
CA ILE A 87 12.27 -2.27 8.12
C ILE A 87 11.20 -1.79 9.10
N THR A 88 10.94 -2.54 10.17
CA THR A 88 9.98 -2.16 11.23
C THR A 88 10.33 -0.81 11.85
N LYS A 89 11.60 -0.59 12.19
CA LYS A 89 12.07 0.68 12.76
C LYS A 89 11.94 1.84 11.76
N ALA A 90 12.25 1.59 10.49
CA ALA A 90 12.10 2.58 9.43
C ALA A 90 10.63 2.99 9.25
N LEU A 91 9.73 2.02 9.13
CA LEU A 91 8.29 2.27 9.02
C LEU A 91 7.74 3.01 10.25
N ALA A 92 8.17 2.62 11.46
CA ALA A 92 7.75 3.28 12.70
C ALA A 92 8.18 4.76 12.73
N ARG A 93 9.39 5.08 12.25
CA ARG A 93 9.88 6.45 12.13
C ARG A 93 9.02 7.26 11.16
N GLU A 94 8.83 6.79 9.94
CA GLU A 94 8.04 7.47 8.92
C GLU A 94 6.57 7.64 9.38
N LEU A 95 5.98 6.61 9.99
CA LEU A 95 4.62 6.68 10.51
C LEU A 95 4.49 7.71 11.64
N ARG A 96 5.47 7.80 12.54
CA ARG A 96 5.48 8.78 13.63
C ARG A 96 5.55 10.21 13.11
N GLU A 97 6.38 10.43 12.08
CA GLU A 97 6.50 11.75 11.44
C GLU A 97 5.21 12.15 10.74
N LEU A 98 4.59 11.25 9.97
CA LEU A 98 3.31 11.51 9.30
C LEU A 98 2.16 11.73 10.29
N ALA A 99 2.15 11.00 11.39
CA ALA A 99 1.06 11.04 12.36
C ALA A 99 1.02 12.36 13.15
N GLY A 100 2.17 12.94 13.50
CA GLY A 100 2.25 14.22 14.20
C GLY A 100 1.42 14.28 15.47
N LEU A 101 1.35 13.17 16.24
CA LEU A 101 0.45 13.01 17.39
C LEU A 101 1.08 13.58 18.66
N GLU A 102 0.24 14.22 19.48
CA GLU A 102 0.58 14.68 20.82
C GLU A 102 0.29 13.62 21.88
N GLU A 103 0.82 13.81 23.11
CA GLU A 103 0.55 12.91 24.24
C GLU A 103 -0.97 12.87 24.53
N GLY A 104 -1.50 11.67 24.75
CA GLY A 104 -2.92 11.46 25.04
C GLY A 104 -3.85 11.42 23.82
N ASP A 105 -3.38 11.75 22.63
CA ASP A 105 -4.19 11.63 21.40
C ASP A 105 -4.66 10.18 21.18
N THR A 106 -5.95 10.01 20.94
CA THR A 106 -6.56 8.69 20.70
C THR A 106 -6.44 8.32 19.22
N VAL A 107 -6.05 7.09 18.93
CA VAL A 107 -5.94 6.56 17.56
C VAL A 107 -6.91 5.41 17.34
N LEU A 108 -7.53 5.40 16.16
CA LEU A 108 -8.29 4.25 15.65
C LEU A 108 -7.47 3.55 14.58
N ILE A 109 -7.33 2.23 14.67
CA ILE A 109 -6.72 1.41 13.63
C ILE A 109 -7.83 0.60 12.96
N ALA A 110 -7.91 0.67 11.62
CA ALA A 110 -8.87 -0.09 10.84
C ALA A 110 -8.14 -1.05 9.89
N GLY A 111 -8.25 -2.34 10.12
CA GLY A 111 -7.75 -3.38 9.21
C GLY A 111 -8.82 -3.74 8.19
N LEU A 112 -8.60 -3.32 6.95
CA LEU A 112 -9.52 -3.53 5.84
C LEU A 112 -9.27 -4.87 5.16
N GLY A 113 -10.27 -5.37 4.47
CA GLY A 113 -10.19 -6.63 3.73
C GLY A 113 -10.99 -7.77 4.34
N ASN A 114 -10.81 -8.94 3.75
CA ASN A 114 -11.55 -10.16 4.10
C ASN A 114 -10.64 -11.18 4.78
N TRP A 115 -10.89 -11.47 6.04
CA TRP A 115 -10.13 -12.46 6.81
C TRP A 115 -10.06 -13.84 6.14
N ASN A 116 -11.10 -14.21 5.38
CA ASN A 116 -11.23 -15.53 4.76
C ASN A 116 -10.54 -15.64 3.39
N ILE A 117 -9.97 -14.54 2.88
CA ILE A 117 -9.26 -14.49 1.60
C ILE A 117 -7.83 -14.05 1.88
N THR A 118 -6.88 -14.99 1.84
CA THR A 118 -5.51 -14.74 2.30
C THR A 118 -4.86 -13.46 1.74
N PRO A 119 -4.86 -13.20 0.41
CA PRO A 119 -4.27 -11.98 -0.12
C PRO A 119 -4.94 -10.69 0.39
N ASP A 120 -6.18 -10.77 0.82
CA ASP A 120 -7.01 -9.66 1.34
C ASP A 120 -7.08 -9.64 2.89
N ALA A 121 -6.37 -10.55 3.56
CA ALA A 121 -6.41 -10.67 5.02
C ALA A 121 -5.35 -9.83 5.76
N LEU A 122 -4.55 -9.03 5.05
CA LEU A 122 -3.46 -8.24 5.65
C LEU A 122 -3.97 -7.33 6.77
N GLY A 123 -4.95 -6.48 6.48
CA GLY A 123 -5.49 -5.52 7.45
C GLY A 123 -6.06 -6.21 8.70
N PRO A 124 -6.96 -7.20 8.56
CA PRO A 124 -7.45 -8.00 9.68
C PRO A 124 -6.34 -8.63 10.53
N LYS A 125 -5.31 -9.21 9.90
CA LYS A 125 -4.17 -9.80 10.61
C LYS A 125 -3.32 -8.77 11.35
N VAL A 126 -3.12 -7.57 10.78
CA VAL A 126 -2.44 -6.47 11.49
C VAL A 126 -3.23 -6.08 12.73
N VAL A 127 -4.55 -5.89 12.61
CA VAL A 127 -5.41 -5.56 13.76
C VAL A 127 -5.32 -6.61 14.87
N SER A 128 -5.18 -7.90 14.54
CA SER A 128 -5.04 -8.95 15.55
C SER A 128 -3.70 -8.92 16.32
N LYS A 129 -2.71 -8.17 15.84
CA LYS A 129 -1.35 -8.10 16.40
C LYS A 129 -0.99 -6.73 17.01
N VAL A 130 -1.83 -5.70 16.81
CA VAL A 130 -1.60 -4.38 17.41
C VAL A 130 -1.99 -4.33 18.89
N LEU A 131 -1.28 -3.52 19.66
CA LEU A 131 -1.57 -3.29 21.08
C LEU A 131 -2.77 -2.35 21.23
N VAL A 132 -3.89 -2.90 21.69
CA VAL A 132 -5.12 -2.14 21.96
C VAL A 132 -5.14 -1.73 23.41
N THR A 133 -5.08 -0.45 23.69
CA THR A 133 -4.85 0.12 25.02
C THR A 133 -5.95 1.07 25.50
N ARG A 134 -6.85 1.53 24.61
CA ARG A 134 -7.86 2.53 24.94
C ARG A 134 -8.76 2.10 26.10
N HIS A 135 -9.13 0.84 26.19
CA HIS A 135 -9.97 0.29 27.27
C HIS A 135 -9.26 0.19 28.63
N LEU A 136 -7.93 0.32 28.65
CA LEU A 136 -7.11 0.21 29.86
C LEU A 136 -6.97 1.55 30.62
N GLY A 137 -7.40 2.68 30.01
CA GLY A 137 -7.14 4.02 30.51
C GLY A 137 -7.67 4.32 31.92
N GLU A 138 -8.73 3.62 32.37
CA GLU A 138 -9.26 3.77 33.74
C GLU A 138 -8.59 2.80 34.75
N SER A 139 -7.80 1.84 34.26
CA SER A 139 -7.25 0.73 35.05
C SER A 139 -5.74 0.81 35.24
N LEU A 140 -5.04 1.65 34.47
CA LEU A 140 -3.58 1.76 34.50
C LEU A 140 -3.13 2.96 35.35
N PRO A 141 -2.02 2.83 36.09
CA PRO A 141 -1.34 3.96 36.74
C PRO A 141 -0.94 5.04 35.72
N GLU A 142 -0.97 6.32 36.14
CA GLU A 142 -0.57 7.44 35.28
C GLU A 142 0.84 7.29 34.66
N GLU A 143 1.76 6.69 35.40
CA GLU A 143 3.13 6.43 34.90
C GLU A 143 3.15 5.53 33.68
N ILE A 144 2.27 4.52 33.62
CA ILE A 144 2.12 3.62 32.46
C ILE A 144 1.30 4.31 31.36
N LEU A 145 0.28 5.09 31.70
CA LEU A 145 -0.53 5.83 30.72
C LEU A 145 0.30 6.82 29.89
N ARG A 146 1.38 7.35 30.44
CA ARG A 146 2.32 8.23 29.69
C ARG A 146 3.21 7.45 28.72
N THR A 147 3.37 6.15 28.89
CA THR A 147 4.19 5.29 28.02
C THR A 147 3.39 4.65 26.90
N VAL A 148 2.05 4.60 27.03
CA VAL A 148 1.16 3.98 26.05
C VAL A 148 0.08 4.97 25.61
N ARG A 149 -0.17 5.06 24.32
CA ARG A 149 -1.21 5.88 23.73
C ARG A 149 -2.56 5.13 23.76
N PRO A 150 -3.70 5.83 23.94
CA PRO A 150 -5.01 5.20 23.79
C PRO A 150 -5.28 4.76 22.35
N VAL A 151 -5.18 3.47 22.07
CA VAL A 151 -5.39 2.86 20.76
C VAL A 151 -6.60 1.94 20.79
N ALA A 152 -7.50 2.10 19.81
CA ALA A 152 -8.57 1.16 19.51
C ALA A 152 -8.35 0.57 18.11
N ALA A 153 -8.76 -0.66 17.91
CA ALA A 153 -8.63 -1.31 16.61
C ALA A 153 -9.93 -2.01 16.21
N VAL A 154 -10.20 -2.07 14.91
CA VAL A 154 -11.37 -2.74 14.33
C VAL A 154 -11.02 -3.38 12.99
N SER A 155 -11.53 -4.57 12.75
CA SER A 155 -11.58 -5.21 11.43
C SER A 155 -13.05 -5.27 11.01
N PRO A 156 -13.56 -4.30 10.20
CA PRO A 156 -14.98 -4.17 9.89
C PRO A 156 -15.48 -5.26 8.94
N GLY A 157 -14.57 -5.98 8.28
CA GLY A 157 -14.89 -6.93 7.23
C GLY A 157 -15.31 -6.25 5.91
N VAL A 158 -15.86 -7.03 5.00
CA VAL A 158 -16.28 -6.59 3.67
C VAL A 158 -17.80 -6.56 3.54
N MET A 159 -18.31 -5.70 2.67
CA MET A 159 -19.75 -5.52 2.43
C MET A 159 -20.46 -6.84 2.09
N GLY A 160 -19.79 -7.75 1.35
CA GLY A 160 -20.37 -9.07 1.03
C GLY A 160 -20.63 -9.96 2.24
N ILE A 161 -20.01 -9.72 3.39
CA ILE A 161 -20.22 -10.44 4.65
C ILE A 161 -21.18 -9.68 5.57
N THR A 162 -20.98 -8.35 5.68
CA THR A 162 -21.69 -7.53 6.66
C THR A 162 -23.00 -6.93 6.14
N GLY A 163 -23.16 -6.80 4.83
CA GLY A 163 -24.24 -6.05 4.19
C GLY A 163 -24.13 -4.51 4.38
N ILE A 164 -23.04 -4.04 4.97
CA ILE A 164 -22.81 -2.62 5.28
C ILE A 164 -21.50 -2.19 4.60
N GLU A 165 -21.51 -0.99 4.01
CA GLU A 165 -20.30 -0.40 3.44
C GLU A 165 -19.26 -0.18 4.55
N THR A 166 -18.01 -0.65 4.31
CA THR A 166 -16.89 -0.53 5.27
C THR A 166 -16.70 0.93 5.75
N GLY A 167 -16.83 1.88 4.82
CA GLY A 167 -16.75 3.31 5.14
C GLY A 167 -17.85 3.81 6.08
N GLU A 168 -19.04 3.23 6.03
CA GLU A 168 -20.15 3.57 6.97
C GLU A 168 -19.88 3.08 8.37
N ILE A 169 -19.35 1.84 8.51
CA ILE A 169 -18.97 1.27 9.81
C ILE A 169 -17.88 2.16 10.45
N ILE A 170 -16.81 2.46 9.70
CA ILE A 170 -15.70 3.27 10.20
C ILE A 170 -16.18 4.67 10.57
N LYS A 171 -17.00 5.31 9.74
CA LYS A 171 -17.56 6.64 10.01
C LYS A 171 -18.37 6.66 11.30
N GLY A 172 -19.23 5.69 11.52
CA GLY A 172 -20.00 5.56 12.76
C GLY A 172 -19.11 5.45 14.01
N ILE A 173 -18.00 4.68 13.91
CA ILE A 173 -17.02 4.56 14.99
C ILE A 173 -16.29 5.89 15.22
N VAL A 174 -15.85 6.56 14.15
CA VAL A 174 -15.15 7.86 14.22
C VAL A 174 -16.05 8.92 14.86
N GLU A 175 -17.31 9.02 14.46
CA GLU A 175 -18.29 9.97 15.04
C GLU A 175 -18.49 9.74 16.53
N LYS A 176 -18.56 8.48 16.96
CA LYS A 176 -18.77 8.13 18.37
C LYS A 176 -17.51 8.25 19.22
N MET A 177 -16.37 7.79 18.70
CA MET A 177 -15.11 7.70 19.43
C MET A 177 -14.31 9.00 19.38
N ARG A 178 -14.45 9.78 18.28
CA ARG A 178 -13.72 11.02 17.97
C ARG A 178 -12.20 10.87 18.11
N PRO A 179 -11.57 9.91 17.41
CA PRO A 179 -10.14 9.75 17.48
C PRO A 179 -9.45 10.94 16.77
N LYS A 180 -8.20 11.21 17.14
CA LYS A 180 -7.38 12.23 16.51
C LYS A 180 -6.90 11.81 15.13
N LEU A 181 -6.67 10.51 14.95
CA LEU A 181 -6.13 9.91 13.73
C LEU A 181 -6.81 8.56 13.47
N LEU A 182 -7.07 8.26 12.20
CA LEU A 182 -7.35 6.92 11.69
C LEU A 182 -6.11 6.38 10.97
N ILE A 183 -5.64 5.19 11.33
CA ILE A 183 -4.69 4.41 10.54
C ILE A 183 -5.47 3.29 9.86
N ALA A 184 -5.51 3.30 8.54
CA ALA A 184 -6.20 2.28 7.74
C ALA A 184 -5.16 1.37 7.08
N VAL A 185 -5.28 0.06 7.28
CA VAL A 185 -4.37 -0.95 6.70
C VAL A 185 -5.14 -1.77 5.68
N ASP A 186 -4.61 -1.89 4.46
CA ASP A 186 -5.27 -2.61 3.35
C ASP A 186 -4.26 -3.37 2.47
N ALA A 187 -4.77 -4.38 1.78
CA ALA A 187 -4.06 -5.05 0.70
C ALA A 187 -4.24 -4.26 -0.60
N LEU A 188 -3.16 -4.06 -1.33
CA LEU A 188 -3.13 -3.29 -2.57
C LEU A 188 -2.90 -4.19 -3.78
N ALA A 189 -3.13 -3.63 -4.96
CA ALA A 189 -2.69 -4.22 -6.22
C ALA A 189 -1.46 -3.50 -6.76
N ALA A 190 -0.46 -4.27 -7.20
CA ALA A 190 0.71 -3.74 -7.90
C ALA A 190 0.52 -3.81 -9.42
N ARG A 191 1.21 -2.95 -10.15
CA ARG A 191 1.41 -3.04 -11.59
C ARG A 191 2.62 -3.89 -11.95
N LYS A 192 3.63 -3.98 -11.08
CA LYS A 192 4.83 -4.79 -11.31
C LYS A 192 4.85 -6.02 -10.42
N THR A 193 5.02 -7.19 -11.03
CA THR A 193 5.10 -8.48 -10.31
C THR A 193 6.22 -8.52 -9.26
N GLY A 194 7.33 -7.81 -9.49
CA GLY A 194 8.45 -7.71 -8.55
C GLY A 194 8.10 -7.09 -7.19
N ARG A 195 7.05 -6.24 -7.15
CA ARG A 195 6.62 -5.53 -5.94
C ARG A 195 5.60 -6.28 -5.10
N ILE A 196 5.05 -7.39 -5.60
CA ILE A 196 4.13 -8.22 -4.79
C ILE A 196 4.86 -8.64 -3.52
N ASN A 197 4.27 -8.31 -2.38
CA ASN A 197 4.78 -8.62 -1.03
C ASN A 197 6.21 -8.09 -0.75
N ALA A 198 6.72 -7.16 -1.56
CA ALA A 198 8.05 -6.58 -1.44
C ALA A 198 8.05 -5.07 -1.26
N ALA A 199 6.88 -4.47 -1.10
CA ALA A 199 6.73 -3.03 -0.88
C ALA A 199 5.70 -2.77 0.20
N ILE A 200 5.93 -1.75 1.03
CA ILE A 200 4.95 -1.20 1.98
C ILE A 200 4.84 0.28 1.71
N GLN A 201 3.63 0.77 1.46
CA GLN A 201 3.36 2.19 1.23
C GLN A 201 2.61 2.80 2.40
N LEU A 202 3.10 3.96 2.89
CA LEU A 202 2.37 4.86 3.78
C LEU A 202 1.87 6.05 2.96
N SER A 203 0.68 6.59 3.29
CA SER A 203 0.22 7.87 2.73
C SER A 203 -0.69 8.62 3.71
N ASP A 204 -0.66 9.96 3.63
CA ASP A 204 -1.53 10.86 4.40
C ASP A 204 -2.82 11.27 3.65
N THR A 205 -3.05 10.69 2.49
CA THR A 205 -4.19 11.01 1.62
C THR A 205 -5.41 10.11 1.83
N GLY A 206 -5.27 9.11 2.71
CA GLY A 206 -6.27 8.07 2.88
C GLY A 206 -6.22 7.01 1.79
N LEU A 207 -7.26 6.21 1.69
CA LEU A 207 -7.39 5.13 0.70
C LEU A 207 -8.85 4.84 0.33
N ALA A 208 -9.05 4.31 -0.87
CA ALA A 208 -10.33 3.76 -1.30
C ALA A 208 -10.27 2.22 -1.19
N PRO A 209 -10.99 1.60 -0.25
CA PRO A 209 -10.92 0.16 -0.04
C PRO A 209 -11.23 -0.62 -1.33
N GLY A 210 -10.36 -1.54 -1.74
CA GLY A 210 -10.54 -2.37 -2.92
C GLY A 210 -10.46 -1.63 -4.27
N ALA A 211 -9.90 -0.43 -4.33
CA ALA A 211 -9.74 0.33 -5.57
C ALA A 211 -8.90 -0.42 -6.59
N GLY A 212 -7.81 -1.05 -6.15
CA GLY A 212 -6.91 -1.83 -7.00
C GLY A 212 -7.56 -3.03 -7.67
N VAL A 213 -8.66 -3.55 -7.14
CA VAL A 213 -9.45 -4.64 -7.72
C VAL A 213 -10.74 -4.16 -8.39
N GLY A 214 -10.84 -2.86 -8.72
CA GLY A 214 -11.95 -2.29 -9.48
C GLY A 214 -13.23 -2.01 -8.69
N ASN A 215 -13.22 -2.18 -7.39
CA ASN A 215 -14.36 -1.85 -6.53
C ASN A 215 -14.32 -0.37 -6.15
N LYS A 216 -15.14 0.46 -6.80
CA LYS A 216 -15.30 1.89 -6.46
C LYS A 216 -16.06 2.01 -5.12
N ARG A 217 -15.36 1.99 -4.00
CA ARG A 217 -15.91 2.21 -2.66
C ARG A 217 -15.64 3.65 -2.20
N LYS A 218 -16.37 4.08 -1.15
CA LYS A 218 -16.17 5.41 -0.58
C LYS A 218 -14.74 5.56 -0.03
N LEU A 219 -14.09 6.64 -0.44
CA LEU A 219 -12.75 7.00 0.02
C LEU A 219 -12.76 7.24 1.54
N LEU A 220 -11.82 6.61 2.25
CA LEU A 220 -11.52 6.92 3.64
C LEU A 220 -10.44 8.01 3.64
N SER A 221 -10.84 9.26 3.80
CA SER A 221 -9.96 10.43 3.80
C SER A 221 -10.40 11.44 4.85
N LYS A 222 -9.57 12.46 5.05
CA LYS A 222 -9.89 13.57 5.94
C LYS A 222 -11.19 14.28 5.56
N GLU A 223 -11.46 14.40 4.26
CA GLU A 223 -12.66 15.06 3.74
C GLU A 223 -13.94 14.26 4.07
N THR A 224 -13.87 12.94 4.04
CA THR A 224 -15.03 12.05 4.26
C THR A 224 -15.29 11.75 5.73
N LEU A 225 -14.23 11.70 6.55
CA LEU A 225 -14.31 11.32 7.96
C LEU A 225 -14.16 12.50 8.93
N GLY A 226 -13.67 13.66 8.47
CA GLY A 226 -13.45 14.86 9.31
C GLY A 226 -12.20 14.77 10.20
N ILE A 227 -11.42 13.71 10.11
CA ILE A 227 -10.17 13.50 10.85
C ILE A 227 -9.04 13.08 9.89
N PRO A 228 -7.76 13.32 10.23
CA PRO A 228 -6.64 12.81 9.45
C PRO A 228 -6.71 11.29 9.28
N VAL A 229 -6.29 10.81 8.10
CA VAL A 229 -6.22 9.39 7.77
C VAL A 229 -4.85 9.08 7.22
N ILE A 230 -4.15 8.13 7.82
CA ILE A 230 -2.94 7.53 7.26
C ILE A 230 -3.31 6.14 6.74
N ALA A 231 -2.96 5.87 5.49
CA ALA A 231 -3.10 4.56 4.90
C ALA A 231 -1.77 3.82 4.94
N ILE A 232 -1.82 2.53 5.25
CA ILE A 232 -0.71 1.58 5.15
C ILE A 232 -1.15 0.49 4.19
N GLY A 233 -0.42 0.30 3.10
CA GLY A 233 -0.78 -0.67 2.10
C GLY A 233 0.37 -1.54 1.64
N VAL A 234 0.08 -2.80 1.33
CA VAL A 234 1.03 -3.75 0.75
C VAL A 234 0.42 -4.35 -0.51
N PRO A 235 1.12 -4.34 -1.64
CA PRO A 235 0.66 -5.04 -2.83
C PRO A 235 0.77 -6.56 -2.62
N THR A 236 -0.36 -7.22 -2.57
CA THR A 236 -0.48 -8.67 -2.35
C THR A 236 -0.86 -9.43 -3.61
N VAL A 237 -1.34 -8.70 -4.61
CA VAL A 237 -1.82 -9.24 -5.89
C VAL A 237 -1.36 -8.37 -7.05
N VAL A 238 -1.35 -8.97 -8.25
CA VAL A 238 -1.31 -8.26 -9.54
C VAL A 238 -2.47 -8.72 -10.40
N ASP A 239 -2.91 -7.87 -11.29
CA ASP A 239 -3.82 -8.22 -12.38
C ASP A 239 -3.16 -9.26 -13.32
N ALA A 240 -3.94 -10.21 -13.85
CA ALA A 240 -3.42 -11.22 -14.76
C ALA A 240 -2.83 -10.61 -16.05
N ALA A 241 -3.43 -9.53 -16.55
CA ALA A 241 -2.88 -8.80 -17.70
C ALA A 241 -1.51 -8.19 -17.40
N THR A 242 -1.28 -7.73 -16.16
CA THR A 242 0.03 -7.27 -15.69
C THR A 242 1.09 -8.37 -15.78
N LEU A 243 0.78 -9.59 -15.32
CA LEU A 243 1.71 -10.71 -15.38
C LEU A 243 2.08 -11.06 -16.83
N VAL A 244 1.11 -11.08 -17.73
CA VAL A 244 1.33 -11.31 -19.17
C VAL A 244 2.17 -10.20 -19.76
N ASN A 245 1.87 -8.94 -19.46
CA ASN A 245 2.62 -7.79 -19.92
C ASN A 245 4.09 -7.84 -19.47
N ASP A 246 4.37 -8.07 -18.18
CA ASP A 246 5.72 -8.17 -17.64
C ASP A 246 6.50 -9.34 -18.30
N THR A 247 5.80 -10.44 -18.61
CA THR A 247 6.41 -11.59 -19.30
C THR A 247 6.77 -11.24 -20.74
N MET A 248 5.89 -10.54 -21.46
CA MET A 248 6.14 -10.06 -22.82
C MET A 248 7.29 -9.05 -22.86
N ASP A 249 7.36 -8.13 -21.92
CA ASP A 249 8.47 -7.16 -21.82
C ASP A 249 9.82 -7.86 -21.69
N ARG A 250 9.92 -8.82 -20.78
CA ARG A 250 11.15 -9.61 -20.61
C ARG A 250 11.52 -10.41 -21.87
N MET A 251 10.51 -10.98 -22.53
CA MET A 251 10.73 -11.71 -23.79
C MET A 251 11.23 -10.78 -24.88
N LEU A 252 10.64 -9.60 -25.04
CA LEU A 252 11.06 -8.59 -26.02
C LEU A 252 12.47 -8.07 -25.73
N GLU A 253 12.79 -7.81 -24.45
CA GLU A 253 14.14 -7.42 -24.03
C GLU A 253 15.17 -8.49 -24.40
N GLU A 254 14.87 -9.77 -24.11
CA GLU A 254 15.78 -10.86 -24.40
C GLU A 254 15.95 -11.07 -25.90
N MET A 255 14.88 -10.99 -26.67
CA MET A 255 14.94 -11.03 -28.15
C MET A 255 15.79 -9.87 -28.68
N SER A 256 15.62 -8.66 -28.14
CA SER A 256 16.39 -7.48 -28.55
C SER A 256 17.89 -7.62 -28.24
N ARG A 257 18.27 -8.29 -27.14
CA ARG A 257 19.68 -8.57 -26.79
C ARG A 257 20.37 -9.51 -27.79
N HIS A 258 19.60 -10.42 -28.38
CA HIS A 258 20.10 -11.43 -29.34
C HIS A 258 19.90 -11.01 -30.80
N THR A 259 19.32 -9.85 -31.09
CA THR A 259 19.09 -9.35 -32.44
C THR A 259 20.14 -8.31 -32.80
N GLU A 260 20.63 -8.35 -34.05
CA GLU A 260 21.53 -7.31 -34.57
C GLU A 260 20.86 -5.95 -34.53
N LYS A 261 21.54 -4.97 -33.88
CA LYS A 261 21.07 -3.59 -33.78
C LYS A 261 20.90 -2.97 -35.17
N ASN A 262 19.90 -2.11 -35.33
CA ASN A 262 19.55 -1.42 -36.59
C ASN A 262 18.95 -2.35 -37.68
N THR A 263 18.44 -3.52 -37.34
CA THR A 263 17.62 -4.31 -38.25
C THR A 263 16.14 -3.87 -38.16
N PRO A 264 15.34 -4.01 -39.25
CA PRO A 264 13.90 -3.70 -39.17
C PRO A 264 13.17 -4.48 -38.09
N PHE A 265 13.60 -5.68 -37.79
CA PHE A 265 13.04 -6.52 -36.72
C PHE A 265 13.37 -5.95 -35.33
N TYR A 266 14.58 -5.48 -35.11
CA TYR A 266 14.99 -4.80 -33.88
C TYR A 266 14.17 -3.53 -33.64
N GLU A 267 13.98 -2.70 -34.68
CA GLU A 267 13.17 -1.49 -34.59
C GLU A 267 11.68 -1.82 -34.32
N MET A 268 11.14 -2.87 -34.93
CA MET A 268 9.79 -3.35 -34.67
C MET A 268 9.62 -3.78 -33.22
N LEU A 269 10.57 -4.56 -32.65
CA LEU A 269 10.53 -4.97 -31.22
C LEU A 269 10.54 -3.76 -30.28
N ARG A 270 11.34 -2.74 -30.59
CA ARG A 270 11.41 -1.51 -29.79
C ARG A 270 10.22 -0.57 -29.94
N SER A 271 9.53 -0.63 -31.06
CA SER A 271 8.37 0.24 -31.35
C SER A 271 7.06 -0.26 -30.70
N MET A 272 7.04 -1.47 -30.15
CA MET A 272 5.88 -1.96 -29.40
C MET A 272 5.74 -1.18 -28.11
N GLU A 273 4.96 -0.11 -28.13
CA GLU A 273 4.74 0.78 -26.98
C GLU A 273 3.90 0.08 -25.90
N GLY A 274 4.20 0.39 -24.62
CA GLY A 274 3.66 -0.32 -23.46
C GLY A 274 2.14 -0.25 -23.32
N GLU A 275 1.51 0.86 -23.70
CA GLU A 275 0.06 1.06 -23.55
C GLU A 275 -0.75 0.26 -24.58
N GLU A 276 -0.40 0.34 -25.85
CA GLU A 276 -1.04 -0.43 -26.94
C GLU A 276 -0.90 -1.94 -26.72
N LYS A 277 0.26 -2.36 -26.25
CA LYS A 277 0.52 -3.77 -25.89
C LYS A 277 -0.35 -4.22 -24.73
N TYR A 278 -0.48 -3.40 -23.67
CA TYR A 278 -1.31 -3.72 -22.52
C TYR A 278 -2.80 -3.78 -22.90
N GLU A 279 -3.28 -2.88 -23.75
CA GLU A 279 -4.65 -2.90 -24.28
C GLU A 279 -4.92 -4.18 -25.07
N LEU A 280 -4.01 -4.58 -25.97
CA LEU A 280 -4.11 -5.82 -26.72
C LEU A 280 -4.13 -7.05 -25.83
N ILE A 281 -3.27 -7.09 -24.79
CA ILE A 281 -3.25 -8.17 -23.82
C ILE A 281 -4.57 -8.27 -23.08
N THR A 282 -5.11 -7.14 -22.64
CA THR A 282 -6.37 -7.08 -21.91
C THR A 282 -7.52 -7.54 -22.80
N GLU A 283 -7.57 -7.10 -24.06
CA GLU A 283 -8.57 -7.52 -25.04
C GLU A 283 -8.50 -9.03 -25.34
N LEU A 284 -7.30 -9.60 -25.44
CA LEU A 284 -7.11 -11.04 -25.67
C LEU A 284 -7.44 -11.89 -24.44
N LEU A 285 -7.27 -11.34 -23.23
CA LEU A 285 -7.62 -12.02 -21.99
C LEU A 285 -9.11 -11.92 -21.67
N ASP A 286 -9.81 -10.92 -22.16
CA ASP A 286 -11.27 -10.84 -22.10
C ASP A 286 -11.89 -11.87 -23.10
N PRO A 287 -12.88 -12.71 -22.73
CA PRO A 287 -13.59 -12.81 -21.47
C PRO A 287 -13.01 -13.81 -20.45
N TYR A 288 -11.84 -14.37 -20.69
CA TYR A 288 -11.32 -15.52 -19.91
C TYR A 288 -10.68 -15.13 -18.58
N ALA A 289 -10.08 -13.94 -18.50
CA ALA A 289 -9.32 -13.49 -17.34
C ALA A 289 -9.67 -12.06 -16.87
N GLU A 290 -10.83 -11.53 -17.31
CA GLU A 290 -11.34 -10.26 -16.79
C GLU A 290 -11.49 -10.34 -15.27
N ASN A 291 -10.85 -9.42 -14.54
CA ASN A 291 -10.80 -9.39 -13.09
C ASN A 291 -10.11 -10.60 -12.39
N MET A 292 -9.24 -11.31 -13.09
CA MET A 292 -8.39 -12.33 -12.47
C MET A 292 -7.17 -11.67 -11.83
N PHE A 293 -6.94 -11.97 -10.55
CA PHE A 293 -5.78 -11.51 -9.80
C PHE A 293 -4.88 -12.69 -9.44
N VAL A 294 -3.57 -12.47 -9.51
CA VAL A 294 -2.55 -13.48 -9.25
C VAL A 294 -1.80 -13.12 -7.97
N THR A 295 -1.54 -14.11 -7.13
CA THR A 295 -0.75 -14.00 -5.91
C THR A 295 0.24 -15.17 -5.80
N PRO A 296 1.40 -15.00 -5.13
CA PRO A 296 2.35 -16.08 -4.91
C PRO A 296 1.77 -17.24 -4.09
N LYS A 297 2.29 -18.45 -4.32
CA LYS A 297 1.83 -19.68 -3.64
C LYS A 297 1.98 -19.61 -2.12
N GLU A 298 3.07 -19.00 -1.62
CA GLU A 298 3.37 -18.90 -0.18
C GLU A 298 2.73 -17.67 0.49
N VAL A 299 1.68 -17.12 -0.11
CA VAL A 299 1.03 -15.88 0.35
C VAL A 299 0.60 -15.94 1.82
N ASP A 300 0.18 -17.11 2.33
CA ASP A 300 -0.24 -17.26 3.74
C ASP A 300 0.87 -16.89 4.72
N ALA A 301 2.06 -17.49 4.53
CA ALA A 301 3.21 -17.23 5.38
C ALA A 301 3.76 -15.82 5.23
N VAL A 302 3.72 -15.27 4.01
CA VAL A 302 4.20 -13.92 3.73
C VAL A 302 3.28 -12.89 4.34
N ILE A 303 1.97 -13.00 4.19
CA ILE A 303 0.99 -12.09 4.81
C ILE A 303 1.06 -12.15 6.33
N ASP A 304 1.32 -13.31 6.91
CA ASP A 304 1.49 -13.41 8.36
C ASP A 304 2.72 -12.65 8.85
N ARG A 305 3.86 -12.77 8.16
CA ARG A 305 5.08 -12.01 8.46
C ARG A 305 4.90 -10.51 8.26
N LEU A 306 4.37 -10.08 7.10
CA LEU A 306 4.11 -8.68 6.78
C LEU A 306 3.17 -8.04 7.80
N SER A 307 2.13 -8.76 8.23
CA SER A 307 1.24 -8.26 9.28
C SER A 307 1.96 -8.06 10.61
N GLY A 308 2.95 -8.90 10.93
CA GLY A 308 3.82 -8.73 12.11
C GLY A 308 4.71 -7.48 11.99
N VAL A 309 5.39 -7.31 10.86
CA VAL A 309 6.24 -6.12 10.59
C VAL A 309 5.43 -4.84 10.72
N ILE A 310 4.25 -4.77 10.09
CA ILE A 310 3.39 -3.59 10.13
C ILE A 310 2.84 -3.35 11.54
N ALA A 311 2.33 -4.38 12.22
CA ALA A 311 1.80 -4.25 13.58
C ALA A 311 2.88 -3.75 14.55
N ASN A 312 4.10 -4.30 14.48
CA ASN A 312 5.23 -3.85 15.28
C ASN A 312 5.62 -2.40 14.97
N ALA A 313 5.64 -2.00 13.69
CA ALA A 313 5.90 -0.63 13.32
C ALA A 313 4.84 0.34 13.86
N VAL A 314 3.56 -0.04 13.79
CA VAL A 314 2.45 0.73 14.37
C VAL A 314 2.57 0.82 15.89
N ASN A 315 2.86 -0.29 16.56
CA ASN A 315 3.05 -0.31 18.02
C ASN A 315 4.20 0.60 18.45
N LEU A 316 5.36 0.52 17.79
CA LEU A 316 6.52 1.39 18.06
C LEU A 316 6.24 2.87 17.75
N ALA A 317 5.47 3.16 16.71
CA ALA A 317 5.13 4.53 16.34
C ALA A 317 4.18 5.17 17.35
N LEU A 318 3.20 4.41 17.86
CA LEU A 318 2.12 4.92 18.69
C LEU A 318 2.43 4.89 20.20
N HIS A 319 3.25 3.97 20.68
CA HIS A 319 3.53 3.79 22.11
C HIS A 319 4.97 4.18 22.45
N PRO A 320 5.21 5.39 22.98
CA PRO A 320 6.58 5.89 23.22
C PRO A 320 7.40 5.04 24.20
N GLY A 321 6.74 4.31 25.09
CA GLY A 321 7.41 3.46 26.09
C GLY A 321 7.62 2.01 25.65
N ILE A 322 7.19 1.64 24.44
CA ILE A 322 7.34 0.27 23.92
C ILE A 322 8.59 0.17 23.05
N THR A 323 9.42 -0.83 23.32
CA THR A 323 10.65 -1.14 22.56
C THR A 323 10.45 -2.38 21.68
N MET A 324 11.42 -2.63 20.79
CA MET A 324 11.44 -3.87 20.00
C MET A 324 11.58 -5.12 20.88
N GLU A 325 12.35 -5.03 21.96
CA GLU A 325 12.54 -6.13 22.92
C GLU A 325 11.22 -6.48 23.61
N ASP A 326 10.44 -5.47 24.00
CA ASP A 326 9.12 -5.68 24.59
C ASP A 326 8.19 -6.41 23.61
N LEU A 327 8.17 -5.97 22.32
CA LEU A 327 7.33 -6.59 21.30
C LEU A 327 7.71 -8.05 21.02
N GLN A 328 9.00 -8.37 21.03
CA GLN A 328 9.46 -9.75 20.87
C GLN A 328 9.03 -10.66 22.02
N GLN A 329 8.95 -10.14 23.25
CA GLN A 329 8.47 -10.90 24.41
C GLN A 329 6.95 -11.11 24.40
N PHE A 330 6.17 -10.16 23.85
CA PHE A 330 4.71 -10.25 23.79
C PHE A 330 4.20 -11.16 22.68
N LEU A 331 5.02 -11.42 21.64
CA LEU A 331 4.64 -12.20 20.45
C LEU A 331 5.24 -13.61 20.43
N ALA A 332 6.09 -13.98 21.40
CA ALA A 332 6.62 -15.31 21.61
C ALA A 332 5.63 -16.18 22.39
#